data_1fc436d12f92bc23ca4082614ed1c78b
#
_entry.id   1fc436d12f92bc23ca4082614ed1c78b
#
_cell.length_a   1.000
_cell.length_b   1.000
_cell.length_c   1.000
_cell.angle_alpha   90.00
_cell.angle_beta   90.00
_cell.angle_gamma   90.00
#
_symmetry.space_group_name_H-M   'P 1'
#
loop_
_entity.id
_entity.type
_entity.pdbx_description
1 polymer ?
#
loop_
_entity_poly.entity_id
_entity_poly.type
_entity_poly.pdbx_seq_one_letter_code
_entity_poly.pdbx_strand_id
1 'polypeptide(L)'
;MQKTNLFFVLLLLGNFVFGQQKLNEVKVVTKRKGLQKSFTVTGNTTLVTSKELLKAACCNLAESFETNPSIDVNFSDALTGTKQIKMLGLTSPYLVITEENIPSVRGASQAYGLSFTPGTWVESIQITKGAGSVVNGYESISGQINTELIKPINDIPFFLNAYGSTDSRFELNTHFNTPLSDKWSSSLFLHGNTRAAKMDNNQDGFLDNPLAKQINILNRYQYYDA
;
A
#
# COMPACT_ATOMS: atom_id res chain seq x y z
N MET A 1 -13.57 -20.83 72.75
CA MET A 1 -12.54 -21.30 71.80
C MET A 1 -12.95 -21.31 70.30
N GLN A 2 -14.22 -21.17 69.97
CA GLN A 2 -14.68 -21.27 68.59
C GLN A 2 -14.59 -19.93 67.78
N LYS A 3 -14.55 -18.77 68.41
CA LYS A 3 -14.50 -17.46 67.76
C LYS A 3 -13.11 -17.06 67.29
N THR A 4 -12.06 -17.60 67.91
CA THR A 4 -10.66 -17.29 67.58
C THR A 4 -10.18 -17.96 66.30
N ASN A 5 -10.72 -19.16 65.97
CA ASN A 5 -10.38 -19.90 64.77
C ASN A 5 -10.95 -19.27 63.49
N LEU A 6 -12.14 -18.62 63.58
CA LEU A 6 -12.75 -17.96 62.45
C LEU A 6 -11.98 -16.69 62.00
N PHE A 7 -11.39 -16.00 62.95
CA PHE A 7 -10.58 -14.80 62.70
C PHE A 7 -9.25 -15.14 61.97
N PHE A 8 -8.64 -16.29 62.33
CA PHE A 8 -7.42 -16.77 61.68
C PHE A 8 -7.65 -17.27 60.25
N VAL A 9 -8.80 -17.89 59.95
CA VAL A 9 -9.20 -18.34 58.63
C VAL A 9 -9.50 -17.15 57.70
N LEU A 10 -10.09 -16.06 58.24
CA LEU A 10 -10.36 -14.85 57.48
C LEU A 10 -9.07 -14.09 57.15
N LEU A 11 -8.06 -14.13 58.00
CA LEU A 11 -6.77 -13.50 57.79
C LEU A 11 -5.89 -14.23 56.75
N LEU A 12 -6.09 -15.55 56.59
CA LEU A 12 -5.42 -16.35 55.58
C LEU A 12 -6.01 -16.17 54.16
N LEU A 13 -7.31 -15.86 54.08
CA LEU A 13 -7.99 -15.60 52.79
C LEU A 13 -7.64 -14.23 52.18
N GLY A 14 -7.16 -13.27 52.99
CA GLY A 14 -6.80 -11.93 52.53
C GLY A 14 -5.51 -11.84 51.72
N ASN A 15 -4.65 -12.87 51.70
CA ASN A 15 -3.34 -12.83 51.03
C ASN A 15 -3.36 -13.34 49.57
N PHE A 16 -4.50 -13.77 49.05
CA PHE A 16 -4.62 -14.27 47.68
C PHE A 16 -4.97 -13.22 46.61
N VAL A 17 -5.17 -11.94 46.98
CA VAL A 17 -5.71 -10.93 46.09
C VAL A 17 -4.63 -10.04 45.39
N PHE A 18 -3.35 -10.17 45.72
CA PHE A 18 -2.28 -9.30 45.21
C PHE A 18 -1.34 -9.96 44.18
N GLY A 19 -1.88 -10.87 43.34
CA GLY A 19 -1.09 -11.61 42.36
C GLY A 19 -1.17 -11.14 40.90
N GLN A 20 -1.71 -9.95 40.58
CA GLN A 20 -1.63 -9.41 39.23
C GLN A 20 -0.37 -8.58 39.05
N GLN A 21 0.73 -9.20 38.66
CA GLN A 21 1.87 -8.46 38.06
C GLN A 21 1.42 -7.91 36.72
N LYS A 22 1.42 -6.57 36.58
CA LYS A 22 1.36 -5.93 35.26
C LYS A 22 2.61 -6.36 34.50
N LEU A 23 2.45 -7.27 33.56
CA LEU A 23 3.50 -7.58 32.60
C LEU A 23 3.73 -6.33 31.75
N ASN A 24 4.98 -5.91 31.66
CA ASN A 24 5.37 -4.82 30.74
C ASN A 24 5.04 -5.27 29.30
N GLU A 25 4.37 -4.40 28.56
CA GLU A 25 4.07 -4.63 27.15
C GLU A 25 5.39 -4.81 26.37
N VAL A 26 5.62 -6.00 25.85
CA VAL A 26 6.77 -6.27 24.98
C VAL A 26 6.38 -5.84 23.56
N LYS A 27 6.78 -4.65 23.16
CA LYS A 27 6.66 -4.19 21.77
C LYS A 27 7.69 -4.93 20.90
N VAL A 28 7.23 -5.94 20.17
CA VAL A 28 8.06 -6.60 19.15
C VAL A 28 8.03 -5.76 17.88
N VAL A 29 9.08 -4.97 17.66
CA VAL A 29 9.26 -4.19 16.44
C VAL A 29 10.02 -5.04 15.44
N THR A 30 9.34 -5.57 14.44
CA THR A 30 9.97 -6.30 13.33
C THR A 30 10.12 -5.36 12.13
N LYS A 31 11.34 -5.10 11.69
CA LYS A 31 11.59 -4.41 10.41
C LYS A 31 11.23 -5.35 9.26
N ARG A 32 10.19 -5.03 8.52
CA ARG A 32 9.78 -5.81 7.34
C ARG A 32 10.86 -5.71 6.26
N LYS A 33 11.20 -6.85 5.66
CA LYS A 33 12.07 -6.92 4.45
C LYS A 33 11.26 -6.45 3.24
N GLY A 34 11.94 -5.95 2.18
CA GLY A 34 11.30 -5.38 1.00
C GLY A 34 10.29 -6.31 0.32
N LEU A 35 10.69 -7.55 0.04
CA LEU A 35 9.82 -8.58 -0.54
C LEU A 35 9.64 -9.72 0.47
N GLN A 36 8.40 -10.10 0.76
CA GLN A 36 8.09 -11.19 1.68
C GLN A 36 7.04 -12.13 1.10
N LYS A 37 7.27 -13.44 1.24
CA LYS A 37 6.26 -14.46 0.98
C LYS A 37 5.48 -14.70 2.26
N SER A 38 4.16 -14.63 2.20
CA SER A 38 3.31 -14.96 3.35
C SER A 38 3.21 -16.48 3.47
N PHE A 39 3.54 -16.99 4.65
CA PHE A 39 3.36 -18.41 5.01
C PHE A 39 2.12 -18.65 5.87
N THR A 40 1.45 -17.57 6.28
CA THR A 40 0.27 -17.64 7.16
C THR A 40 -1.04 -17.62 6.41
N VAL A 41 -1.02 -17.20 5.13
CA VAL A 41 -2.19 -17.20 4.26
C VAL A 41 -2.15 -18.44 3.38
N THR A 42 -3.27 -19.13 3.23
CA THR A 42 -3.41 -20.35 2.42
C THR A 42 -3.18 -20.14 0.91
N GLY A 43 -3.09 -18.90 0.45
CA GLY A 43 -2.79 -18.55 -0.94
C GLY A 43 -1.30 -18.29 -1.21
N ASN A 44 -0.90 -18.35 -2.48
CA ASN A 44 0.44 -17.94 -2.91
C ASN A 44 0.57 -16.42 -2.93
N THR A 45 0.66 -15.82 -1.74
CA THR A 45 0.67 -14.36 -1.54
C THR A 45 2.07 -13.84 -1.31
N THR A 46 2.43 -12.80 -2.06
CA THR A 46 3.69 -12.06 -1.94
C THR A 46 3.36 -10.65 -1.46
N LEU A 47 4.10 -10.16 -0.47
CA LEU A 47 4.01 -8.79 0.03
C LEU A 47 5.20 -7.97 -0.48
N VAL A 48 4.92 -6.89 -1.19
CA VAL A 48 5.88 -5.87 -1.62
C VAL A 48 5.74 -4.68 -0.69
N THR A 49 6.81 -4.24 -0.06
CA THR A 49 6.78 -3.10 0.88
C THR A 49 7.24 -1.81 0.20
N SER A 50 6.94 -0.66 0.81
CA SER A 50 7.36 0.67 0.34
C SER A 50 8.86 0.76 0.05
N LYS A 51 9.71 0.04 0.80
CA LYS A 51 11.16 0.00 0.55
C LYS A 51 11.52 -0.63 -0.79
N GLU A 52 10.77 -1.64 -1.23
CA GLU A 52 10.97 -2.25 -2.54
C GLU A 52 10.46 -1.33 -3.64
N LEU A 53 9.33 -0.70 -3.43
CA LEU A 53 8.74 0.26 -4.36
C LEU A 53 9.66 1.47 -4.60
N LEU A 54 10.29 2.00 -3.57
CA LEU A 54 11.22 3.13 -3.68
C LEU A 54 12.50 2.80 -4.47
N LYS A 55 12.91 1.52 -4.56
CA LYS A 55 14.07 1.13 -5.38
C LYS A 55 13.83 1.31 -6.88
N ALA A 56 12.60 1.13 -7.32
CA ALA A 56 12.23 1.20 -8.73
C ALA A 56 11.87 2.62 -9.19
N ALA A 57 12.02 3.65 -8.33
CA ALA A 57 11.58 5.03 -8.61
C ALA A 57 10.15 5.09 -9.20
N CYS A 58 9.26 4.29 -8.63
CA CYS A 58 7.91 4.07 -9.14
C CYS A 58 7.07 5.34 -9.00
N CYS A 59 6.68 5.91 -10.11
CA CYS A 59 5.91 7.15 -10.13
C CYS A 59 4.40 6.89 -9.99
N ASN A 60 3.94 5.70 -10.36
CA ASN A 60 2.55 5.29 -10.21
C ASN A 60 2.45 3.79 -9.93
N LEU A 61 1.23 3.34 -9.62
CA LEU A 61 1.00 1.95 -9.25
C LEU A 61 1.35 0.97 -10.38
N ALA A 62 1.16 1.32 -11.66
CA ALA A 62 1.54 0.46 -12.78
C ALA A 62 3.05 0.22 -12.83
N GLU A 63 3.86 1.26 -12.65
CA GLU A 63 5.31 1.15 -12.64
C GLU A 63 5.84 0.39 -11.42
N SER A 64 5.08 0.40 -10.32
CA SER A 64 5.41 -0.36 -9.11
C SER A 64 5.49 -1.88 -9.33
N PHE A 65 4.90 -2.38 -10.39
CA PHE A 65 4.91 -3.80 -10.73
C PHE A 65 6.04 -4.21 -11.68
N GLU A 66 6.76 -3.29 -12.31
CA GLU A 66 7.80 -3.59 -13.29
C GLU A 66 8.95 -4.42 -12.72
N THR A 67 9.21 -4.33 -11.43
CA THR A 67 10.23 -5.12 -10.75
C THR A 67 9.73 -6.47 -10.24
N ASN A 68 8.43 -6.77 -10.38
CA ASN A 68 7.85 -8.00 -9.87
C ASN A 68 7.79 -9.08 -10.96
N PRO A 69 8.50 -10.21 -10.81
CA PRO A 69 8.58 -11.25 -11.84
C PRO A 69 7.27 -12.00 -12.09
N SER A 70 6.22 -11.70 -11.33
CA SER A 70 4.91 -12.36 -11.43
C SER A 70 3.88 -11.54 -12.16
N ILE A 71 4.21 -10.30 -12.48
CA ILE A 71 3.30 -9.33 -13.13
C ILE A 71 4.03 -8.75 -14.32
N ASP A 72 3.43 -8.92 -15.49
CA ASP A 72 3.89 -8.26 -16.71
C ASP A 72 3.22 -6.90 -16.82
N VAL A 73 4.02 -5.86 -17.05
CA VAL A 73 3.55 -4.49 -17.28
C VAL A 73 3.76 -4.16 -18.76
N ASN A 74 2.70 -3.80 -19.45
CA ASN A 74 2.74 -3.46 -20.86
C ASN A 74 2.00 -2.15 -21.13
N PHE A 75 2.41 -1.42 -22.14
CA PHE A 75 1.62 -0.30 -22.62
C PHE A 75 0.28 -0.81 -23.20
N SER A 76 -0.81 -0.19 -22.76
CA SER A 76 -2.15 -0.46 -23.29
C SER A 76 -2.51 0.47 -24.45
N ASP A 77 -1.93 1.66 -24.47
CA ASP A 77 -2.15 2.68 -25.47
C ASP A 77 -0.88 3.51 -25.69
N ALA A 78 -0.42 3.56 -26.92
CA ALA A 78 0.79 4.30 -27.29
C ALA A 78 0.58 5.83 -27.26
N LEU A 79 -0.66 6.30 -27.47
CA LEU A 79 -0.96 7.73 -27.50
C LEU A 79 -0.93 8.36 -26.11
N THR A 80 -1.48 7.67 -25.13
CA THR A 80 -1.57 8.15 -23.74
C THR A 80 -0.46 7.62 -22.85
N GLY A 81 0.26 6.58 -23.29
CA GLY A 81 1.31 5.92 -22.51
C GLY A 81 0.76 5.19 -21.28
N THR A 82 -0.54 4.88 -21.28
CA THR A 82 -1.14 4.12 -20.18
C THR A 82 -0.65 2.68 -20.18
N LYS A 83 -0.47 2.16 -18.98
CA LYS A 83 0.02 0.80 -18.77
C LYS A 83 -1.08 -0.10 -18.23
N GLN A 84 -1.09 -1.33 -18.69
CA GLN A 84 -1.92 -2.41 -18.16
C GLN A 84 -1.02 -3.47 -17.55
N ILE A 85 -1.56 -4.21 -16.61
CA ILE A 85 -0.88 -5.33 -15.99
C ILE A 85 -1.49 -6.65 -16.43
N LYS A 86 -0.63 -7.68 -16.54
CA LYS A 86 -1.02 -9.06 -16.79
C LYS A 86 -0.47 -9.94 -15.69
N MET A 87 -1.25 -10.91 -15.29
CA MET A 87 -0.85 -11.94 -14.36
C MET A 87 -1.19 -13.31 -14.94
N LEU A 88 -0.23 -14.23 -14.97
CA LEU A 88 -0.37 -15.54 -15.61
C LEU A 88 -0.85 -15.45 -17.08
N GLY A 89 -0.41 -14.41 -17.81
CA GLY A 89 -0.80 -14.16 -19.20
C GLY A 89 -2.19 -13.53 -19.41
N LEU A 90 -2.97 -13.34 -18.34
CA LEU A 90 -4.32 -12.77 -18.41
C LEU A 90 -4.32 -11.32 -17.95
N THR A 91 -5.03 -10.47 -18.70
CA THR A 91 -5.25 -9.06 -18.34
C THR A 91 -6.51 -8.92 -17.48
N SER A 92 -6.76 -7.72 -17.00
CA SER A 92 -8.11 -7.29 -16.62
C SER A 92 -9.09 -7.58 -17.81
N PRO A 93 -10.26 -8.19 -17.63
CA PRO A 93 -11.04 -8.30 -16.38
C PRO A 93 -10.79 -9.57 -15.55
N TYR A 94 -9.72 -10.31 -15.78
CA TYR A 94 -9.45 -11.58 -15.07
C TYR A 94 -8.59 -11.39 -13.81
N LEU A 95 -8.30 -10.15 -13.46
CA LEU A 95 -7.49 -9.76 -12.33
C LEU A 95 -8.27 -8.77 -11.46
N VAL A 96 -8.43 -9.07 -10.18
CA VAL A 96 -9.01 -8.13 -9.22
C VAL A 96 -7.94 -7.20 -8.68
N ILE A 97 -8.17 -5.90 -8.80
CA ILE A 97 -7.33 -4.86 -8.22
C ILE A 97 -8.14 -4.11 -7.19
N THR A 98 -7.65 -4.12 -5.95
CA THR A 98 -8.26 -3.46 -4.82
C THR A 98 -7.31 -2.43 -4.21
N GLU A 99 -7.87 -1.40 -3.62
CA GLU A 99 -7.20 -0.46 -2.76
C GLU A 99 -7.86 -0.51 -1.39
N GLU A 100 -7.07 -0.88 -0.37
CA GLU A 100 -7.56 -1.15 1.00
C GLU A 100 -8.72 -2.15 1.04
N ASN A 101 -8.62 -3.23 0.25
CA ASN A 101 -9.61 -4.28 0.06
C ASN A 101 -10.92 -3.83 -0.62
N ILE A 102 -10.97 -2.60 -1.15
CA ILE A 102 -12.10 -2.09 -1.93
C ILE A 102 -11.74 -2.18 -3.41
N PRO A 103 -12.54 -2.82 -4.28
CA PRO A 103 -12.28 -2.86 -5.71
C PRO A 103 -12.18 -1.45 -6.29
N SER A 104 -11.05 -1.10 -6.89
CA SER A 104 -10.75 0.26 -7.36
C SER A 104 -10.62 0.35 -8.87
N VAL A 105 -9.83 -0.51 -9.49
CA VAL A 105 -9.54 -0.47 -10.94
C VAL A 105 -10.39 -1.51 -11.65
N ARG A 106 -11.58 -1.11 -12.10
CA ARG A 106 -12.58 -1.99 -12.76
C ARG A 106 -13.25 -1.29 -13.94
N GLY A 107 -13.71 -2.07 -14.91
CA GLY A 107 -14.45 -1.56 -16.07
C GLY A 107 -13.68 -0.50 -16.83
N ALA A 108 -14.25 0.66 -17.06
CA ALA A 108 -13.62 1.76 -17.80
C ALA A 108 -12.35 2.31 -17.13
N SER A 109 -12.24 2.21 -15.80
CA SER A 109 -11.05 2.68 -15.08
C SER A 109 -9.82 1.81 -15.31
N GLN A 110 -9.96 0.61 -15.85
CA GLN A 110 -8.83 -0.30 -16.12
C GLN A 110 -7.80 0.28 -17.09
N ALA A 111 -8.23 1.16 -17.98
CA ALA A 111 -7.32 1.81 -18.93
C ALA A 111 -6.36 2.81 -18.24
N TYR A 112 -6.81 3.48 -17.20
CA TYR A 112 -6.07 4.60 -16.59
C TYR A 112 -5.86 4.47 -15.08
N GLY A 113 -6.65 3.64 -14.40
CA GLY A 113 -6.75 3.60 -12.93
C GLY A 113 -5.44 3.35 -12.22
N LEU A 114 -4.55 2.55 -12.81
CA LEU A 114 -3.22 2.29 -12.24
C LEU A 114 -2.30 3.52 -12.23
N SER A 115 -2.57 4.52 -13.07
CA SER A 115 -1.80 5.76 -13.12
C SER A 115 -2.26 6.79 -12.08
N PHE A 116 -3.41 6.60 -11.44
CA PHE A 116 -3.97 7.57 -10.51
C PHE A 116 -3.37 7.50 -9.11
N THR A 117 -2.83 6.35 -8.71
CA THR A 117 -2.23 6.19 -7.39
C THR A 117 -0.71 6.33 -7.50
N PRO A 118 -0.11 7.41 -6.95
CA PRO A 118 1.33 7.57 -6.90
C PRO A 118 1.98 6.46 -6.07
N GLY A 119 3.10 5.91 -6.55
CA GLY A 119 3.82 4.83 -5.86
C GLY A 119 4.30 5.22 -4.46
N THR A 120 4.60 6.50 -4.24
CA THR A 120 5.04 7.04 -2.94
C THR A 120 3.94 7.09 -1.89
N TRP A 121 2.65 6.94 -2.26
CA TRP A 121 1.52 6.88 -1.34
C TRP A 121 1.27 5.47 -0.82
N VAL A 122 1.94 4.48 -1.42
CA VAL A 122 1.72 3.06 -1.15
C VAL A 122 2.62 2.58 -0.01
N GLU A 123 2.01 2.04 1.03
CA GLU A 123 2.71 1.37 2.13
C GLU A 123 3.14 -0.03 1.74
N SER A 124 2.22 -0.79 1.11
CA SER A 124 2.48 -2.15 0.67
C SER A 124 1.52 -2.61 -0.42
N ILE A 125 1.97 -3.59 -1.21
CA ILE A 125 1.15 -4.27 -2.20
C ILE A 125 1.14 -5.76 -1.88
N GLN A 126 -0.05 -6.34 -1.79
CA GLN A 126 -0.26 -7.77 -1.63
C GLN A 126 -0.64 -8.36 -2.99
N ILE A 127 0.14 -9.34 -3.44
CA ILE A 127 -0.05 -10.00 -4.72
C ILE A 127 -0.37 -11.46 -4.45
N THR A 128 -1.59 -11.88 -4.74
CA THR A 128 -2.06 -13.26 -4.63
C THR A 128 -2.22 -13.85 -6.01
N LYS A 129 -1.54 -14.96 -6.30
CA LYS A 129 -1.58 -15.65 -7.59
C LYS A 129 -2.67 -16.71 -7.62
N GLY A 130 -3.36 -16.78 -8.75
CA GLY A 130 -4.46 -17.71 -8.96
C GLY A 130 -5.79 -17.18 -8.42
N ALA A 131 -6.80 -18.04 -8.35
CA ALA A 131 -8.13 -17.65 -7.90
C ALA A 131 -8.09 -17.06 -6.49
N GLY A 132 -8.59 -15.83 -6.39
CA GLY A 132 -8.67 -15.10 -5.12
C GLY A 132 -10.00 -15.29 -4.41
N SER A 133 -10.22 -14.47 -3.38
CA SER A 133 -11.49 -14.47 -2.64
C SER A 133 -12.61 -13.84 -3.45
N VAL A 134 -13.73 -14.52 -3.58
CA VAL A 134 -14.96 -13.99 -4.21
C VAL A 134 -15.56 -12.81 -3.45
N VAL A 135 -15.17 -12.62 -2.18
CA VAL A 135 -15.62 -11.48 -1.37
C VAL A 135 -15.16 -10.15 -1.98
N ASN A 136 -13.99 -10.12 -2.60
CA ASN A 136 -13.43 -8.91 -3.21
C ASN A 136 -13.81 -8.73 -4.69
N GLY A 137 -14.40 -9.75 -5.32
CA GLY A 137 -14.82 -9.72 -6.71
C GLY A 137 -14.70 -11.09 -7.38
N TYR A 138 -15.53 -11.32 -8.39
CA TYR A 138 -15.55 -12.58 -9.14
C TYR A 138 -14.46 -12.63 -10.23
N GLU A 139 -13.83 -11.51 -10.52
CA GLU A 139 -12.84 -11.38 -11.61
C GLU A 139 -11.47 -12.01 -11.26
N SER A 140 -11.26 -12.42 -10.02
CA SER A 140 -9.99 -12.97 -9.57
C SER A 140 -9.75 -14.40 -10.09
N ILE A 141 -9.47 -14.52 -11.37
CA ILE A 141 -9.13 -15.79 -12.04
C ILE A 141 -7.61 -15.97 -12.08
N SER A 142 -6.87 -14.96 -12.56
CA SER A 142 -5.41 -14.99 -12.64
C SER A 142 -4.75 -14.54 -11.35
N GLY A 143 -5.40 -13.67 -10.58
CA GLY A 143 -4.88 -13.17 -9.32
C GLY A 143 -5.68 -12.04 -8.72
N GLN A 144 -5.19 -11.62 -7.56
CA GLN A 144 -5.70 -10.47 -6.84
C GLN A 144 -4.52 -9.61 -6.37
N ILE A 145 -4.64 -8.31 -6.58
CA ILE A 145 -3.69 -7.32 -6.10
C ILE A 145 -4.44 -6.41 -5.12
N ASN A 146 -3.92 -6.28 -3.90
CA ASN A 146 -4.41 -5.31 -2.93
C ASN A 146 -3.31 -4.31 -2.60
N THR A 147 -3.62 -3.04 -2.72
CA THR A 147 -2.73 -1.92 -2.40
C THR A 147 -3.17 -1.31 -1.09
N GLU A 148 -2.26 -1.20 -0.13
CA GLU A 148 -2.46 -0.48 1.12
C GLU A 148 -1.77 0.88 1.03
N LEU A 149 -2.50 1.94 1.33
CA LEU A 149 -1.95 3.30 1.39
C LEU A 149 -1.33 3.56 2.77
N ILE A 150 -0.38 4.49 2.79
CA ILE A 150 0.26 4.96 4.03
C ILE A 150 -0.79 5.48 5.01
N LYS A 151 -0.65 5.08 6.28
CA LYS A 151 -1.57 5.43 7.37
C LYS A 151 -0.95 6.48 8.30
N PRO A 152 -1.69 7.54 8.68
CA PRO A 152 -1.14 8.66 9.44
C PRO A 152 -0.53 8.28 10.80
N ILE A 153 -1.02 7.20 11.42
CA ILE A 153 -0.55 6.75 12.75
C ILE A 153 0.85 6.13 12.68
N ASN A 154 1.22 5.49 11.55
CA ASN A 154 2.41 4.65 11.45
C ASN A 154 3.55 5.28 10.68
N ASP A 155 3.36 6.47 10.14
CA ASP A 155 4.31 7.10 9.25
C ASP A 155 4.89 8.40 9.82
N ILE A 156 5.95 8.91 9.15
CA ILE A 156 6.63 10.14 9.54
C ILE A 156 5.74 11.36 9.38
N PRO A 157 5.88 12.40 10.21
CA PRO A 157 5.04 13.60 10.13
C PRO A 157 5.11 14.34 8.81
N PHE A 158 6.27 14.30 8.14
CA PHE A 158 6.50 14.98 6.86
C PHE A 158 7.37 14.13 5.96
N PHE A 159 6.94 13.96 4.72
CA PHE A 159 7.69 13.29 3.66
C PHE A 159 7.77 14.20 2.44
N LEU A 160 8.94 14.25 1.81
CA LEU A 160 9.18 14.93 0.55
C LEU A 160 10.06 14.07 -0.34
N ASN A 161 9.61 13.86 -1.57
CA ASN A 161 10.39 13.17 -2.60
C ASN A 161 10.31 13.98 -3.91
N ALA A 162 11.45 14.20 -4.53
CA ALA A 162 11.56 14.83 -5.85
C ALA A 162 12.31 13.88 -6.78
N TYR A 163 11.77 13.69 -7.97
CA TYR A 163 12.35 12.86 -9.00
C TYR A 163 12.50 13.65 -10.29
N GLY A 164 13.61 13.44 -10.98
CA GLY A 164 13.87 14.00 -12.31
C GLY A 164 14.59 13.00 -13.19
N SER A 165 14.24 12.95 -14.47
CA SER A 165 14.90 12.07 -15.42
C SER A 165 15.30 12.82 -16.70
N THR A 166 16.21 12.23 -17.46
CA THR A 166 16.74 12.79 -18.70
C THR A 166 15.71 12.86 -19.83
N ASP A 167 14.63 12.09 -19.73
CA ASP A 167 13.48 12.14 -20.64
C ASP A 167 12.48 13.25 -20.29
N SER A 168 12.95 14.30 -19.60
CA SER A 168 12.20 15.49 -19.19
C SER A 168 11.02 15.23 -18.25
N ARG A 169 11.06 14.14 -17.50
CA ARG A 169 10.07 13.86 -16.46
C ARG A 169 10.50 14.49 -15.15
N PHE A 170 9.61 15.28 -14.57
CA PHE A 170 9.75 15.83 -13.22
C PHE A 170 8.57 15.43 -12.37
N GLU A 171 8.85 15.08 -11.12
CA GLU A 171 7.84 14.63 -10.20
C GLU A 171 8.14 15.14 -8.79
N LEU A 172 7.09 15.57 -8.10
CA LEU A 172 7.14 15.99 -6.71
C LEU A 172 6.06 15.27 -5.94
N ASN A 173 6.47 14.61 -4.86
CA ASN A 173 5.58 13.93 -3.94
C ASN A 173 5.80 14.48 -2.53
N THR A 174 4.73 14.78 -1.84
CA THR A 174 4.80 15.16 -0.43
C THR A 174 3.57 14.68 0.33
N HIS A 175 3.75 14.36 1.60
CA HIS A 175 2.62 14.17 2.49
C HIS A 175 2.92 14.66 3.90
N PHE A 176 1.84 15.01 4.60
CA PHE A 176 1.85 15.56 5.94
C PHE A 176 0.93 14.70 6.80
N ASN A 177 1.46 14.18 7.90
CA ASN A 177 0.70 13.42 8.88
C ASN A 177 0.55 14.25 10.16
N THR A 178 -0.67 14.44 10.60
CA THR A 178 -0.97 15.28 11.76
C THR A 178 -1.94 14.56 12.69
N PRO A 179 -1.58 14.36 13.98
CA PRO A 179 -2.54 13.95 14.98
C PRO A 179 -3.52 15.11 15.23
N LEU A 180 -4.82 14.85 15.15
CA LEU A 180 -5.87 15.83 15.41
C LEU A 180 -6.37 15.74 16.85
N SER A 181 -6.34 14.54 17.43
CA SER A 181 -6.66 14.24 18.82
C SER A 181 -6.06 12.89 19.22
N ASP A 182 -6.27 12.43 20.45
CA ASP A 182 -5.79 11.13 20.93
C ASP A 182 -6.30 9.95 20.09
N LYS A 183 -7.44 10.10 19.39
CA LYS A 183 -8.09 9.05 18.61
C LYS A 183 -8.13 9.34 17.11
N TRP A 184 -7.88 10.57 16.70
CA TRP A 184 -7.98 11.00 15.30
C TRP A 184 -6.65 11.47 14.74
N SER A 185 -6.33 11.03 13.53
CA SER A 185 -5.18 11.47 12.74
C SER A 185 -5.60 11.79 11.32
N SER A 186 -4.88 12.69 10.66
CA SER A 186 -5.09 13.05 9.27
C SER A 186 -3.80 12.98 8.49
N SER A 187 -3.90 12.59 7.21
CA SER A 187 -2.84 12.72 6.22
C SER A 187 -3.32 13.51 5.02
N LEU A 188 -2.51 14.47 4.59
CA LEU A 188 -2.69 15.15 3.31
C LEU A 188 -1.57 14.74 2.37
N PHE A 189 -1.92 14.12 1.25
CA PHE A 189 -1.00 13.67 0.22
C PHE A 189 -1.13 14.57 -1.01
N LEU A 190 -0.01 15.01 -1.55
CA LEU A 190 0.08 15.81 -2.76
C LEU A 190 1.07 15.17 -3.72
N HIS A 191 0.69 15.04 -4.96
CA HIS A 191 1.53 14.55 -6.04
C HIS A 191 1.36 15.44 -7.27
N GLY A 192 2.48 15.73 -7.92
CA GLY A 192 2.50 16.39 -9.21
C GLY A 192 3.58 15.81 -10.09
N ASN A 193 3.25 15.49 -11.34
CA ASN A 193 4.23 15.13 -12.34
C ASN A 193 4.04 15.90 -13.65
N THR A 194 5.12 16.05 -14.40
CA THR A 194 5.10 16.61 -15.75
C THR A 194 6.17 15.98 -16.61
N ARG A 195 5.81 15.71 -17.87
CA ARG A 195 6.73 15.42 -18.96
C ARG A 195 6.41 16.41 -20.08
N ALA A 196 7.26 17.40 -20.26
CA ALA A 196 6.97 18.57 -21.11
C ALA A 196 7.78 18.63 -22.40
N ALA A 197 8.97 18.02 -22.45
CA ALA A 197 9.80 18.03 -23.66
C ALA A 197 9.40 16.91 -24.62
N LYS A 198 9.39 17.25 -25.88
CA LYS A 198 9.19 16.28 -26.96
C LYS A 198 10.52 15.57 -27.21
N MET A 199 10.57 14.28 -26.93
CA MET A 199 11.74 13.43 -27.14
C MET A 199 11.43 12.42 -28.24
N ASP A 200 12.31 12.37 -29.23
CA ASP A 200 12.31 11.44 -30.37
C ASP A 200 13.78 11.12 -30.65
N ASN A 201 14.34 10.18 -29.87
CA ASN A 201 15.77 9.87 -29.91
C ASN A 201 16.15 9.00 -31.13
N ASN A 202 15.20 8.24 -31.63
CA ASN A 202 15.39 7.37 -32.80
C ASN A 202 15.05 8.06 -34.13
N GLN A 203 14.51 9.30 -34.08
CA GLN A 203 14.18 10.15 -35.25
C GLN A 203 13.17 9.48 -36.20
N ASP A 204 12.21 8.74 -35.66
CA ASP A 204 11.15 8.10 -36.45
C ASP A 204 9.90 8.98 -36.64
N GLY A 205 9.91 10.20 -36.07
CA GLY A 205 8.80 11.15 -36.13
C GLY A 205 7.73 10.95 -35.06
N PHE A 206 7.90 9.98 -34.16
CA PHE A 206 7.03 9.73 -33.03
C PHE A 206 7.73 10.08 -31.71
N LEU A 207 6.95 10.38 -30.68
CA LEU A 207 7.51 10.63 -29.36
C LEU A 207 7.86 9.30 -28.70
N ASP A 208 9.07 9.17 -28.15
CA ASP A 208 9.47 8.02 -27.33
C ASP A 208 8.55 7.81 -26.11
N ASN A 209 8.07 8.92 -25.56
CA ASN A 209 7.11 8.92 -24.46
C ASN A 209 6.10 10.07 -24.66
N PRO A 210 4.82 9.85 -24.36
CA PRO A 210 3.81 10.89 -24.49
C PRO A 210 4.03 12.04 -23.50
N LEU A 211 3.64 13.24 -23.89
CA LEU A 211 3.59 14.38 -22.97
C LEU A 211 2.52 14.14 -21.91
N ALA A 212 2.82 14.48 -20.67
CA ALA A 212 1.91 14.23 -19.55
C ALA A 212 1.98 15.37 -18.52
N LYS A 213 0.86 15.64 -17.88
CA LYS A 213 0.75 16.44 -16.66
C LYS A 213 -0.29 15.83 -15.76
N GLN A 214 0.03 15.70 -14.49
CA GLN A 214 -0.89 15.12 -13.52
C GLN A 214 -0.73 15.82 -12.17
N ILE A 215 -1.85 16.00 -11.48
CA ILE A 215 -1.90 16.45 -10.09
C ILE A 215 -2.87 15.54 -9.37
N ASN A 216 -2.45 14.99 -8.23
CA ASN A 216 -3.26 14.15 -7.37
C ASN A 216 -3.24 14.74 -5.96
N ILE A 217 -4.40 14.77 -5.33
CA ILE A 217 -4.58 15.21 -3.95
C ILE A 217 -5.45 14.19 -3.25
N LEU A 218 -4.98 13.70 -2.10
CA LEU A 218 -5.74 12.82 -1.23
C LEU A 218 -5.69 13.34 0.19
N ASN A 219 -6.85 13.50 0.81
CA ASN A 219 -6.93 13.74 2.25
C ASN A 219 -7.59 12.56 2.93
N ARG A 220 -6.93 12.05 3.98
CA ARG A 220 -7.31 10.85 4.70
C ARG A 220 -7.48 11.16 6.17
N TYR A 221 -8.54 10.65 6.77
CA TYR A 221 -8.76 10.68 8.22
C TYR A 221 -8.77 9.25 8.75
N GLN A 222 -8.15 9.06 9.88
CA GLN A 222 -8.11 7.76 10.56
C GLN A 222 -8.58 7.92 12.00
N TYR A 223 -9.54 7.11 12.39
CA TYR A 223 -9.95 6.93 13.78
C TYR A 223 -9.35 5.64 14.33
N TYR A 224 -8.82 5.71 15.52
CA TYR A 224 -8.27 4.58 16.25
C TYR A 224 -8.65 4.67 17.71
N ASP A 225 -9.29 3.62 18.24
CA ASP A 225 -9.66 3.47 19.65
C ASP A 225 -9.09 2.14 20.12
N ALA A 226 -8.03 2.18 20.96
CA ALA A 226 -7.30 1.01 21.46
C ALA A 226 -7.86 0.55 22.81
#